data_511b06c313cc8f1acaaa6def6521b8c3
#
_entry.id   511b06c313cc8f1acaaa6def6521b8c3
#
_cell.length_a   1.000
_cell.length_b   1.000
_cell.length_c   1.000
_cell.angle_alpha   90.00
_cell.angle_beta   90.00
_cell.angle_gamma   90.00
#
_symmetry.space_group_name_H-M   'P 1'
#
loop_
_entity.id
_entity.type
_entity.pdbx_description
1 polymer ?
#
loop_
_entity_poly.entity_id
_entity_poly.type
_entity_poly.pdbx_seq_one_letter_code
_entity_poly.pdbx_strand_id
1 'polypeptide(L)'
;MTTPLENVKVLNLGTRWAGRVAAMLLADQGAEVIEIVRPGEDGPTSACDAMLGRGKRMVALNLKSGPGRDRALALAAMADIVLENMRPGAVARLGLDPATLRAGNPQLTTVSLPGFAPGDPRSESAAWEGSIDAATGVYTDLSPLGPLLGQAPVYSAIPMASAYGGVLGAVTASLGLHHRLVTGTGQHFTVPLADAVMSAMALLIAHVEGQPNRYDFPPIERSMREVAFPILQAVSNHLDEDQVARLLDYVRSFASPGLGSYPAADGKLVFICANDHIYQTRALLQTLGIFDRLIAEGMEATSP
;
A
#
# COMPACT_ATOMS: atom_id res chain seq x y z
N MET A 1 17.08 -14.73 -24.22
CA MET A 1 16.78 -13.32 -23.92
C MET A 1 17.48 -13.01 -22.61
N THR A 2 18.29 -11.97 -22.55
CA THR A 2 18.88 -11.46 -21.31
C THR A 2 17.77 -10.80 -20.47
N THR A 3 17.76 -11.06 -19.18
CA THR A 3 16.82 -10.41 -18.25
C THR A 3 17.38 -9.06 -17.77
N PRO A 4 16.53 -8.07 -17.43
CA PRO A 4 17.00 -6.73 -17.06
C PRO A 4 18.00 -6.69 -15.90
N LEU A 5 17.89 -7.62 -14.95
CA LEU A 5 18.74 -7.69 -13.76
C LEU A 5 19.66 -8.92 -13.75
N GLU A 6 19.99 -9.45 -14.94
CA GLU A 6 20.97 -10.54 -15.07
C GLU A 6 22.29 -10.13 -14.42
N ASN A 7 22.86 -11.01 -13.60
CA ASN A 7 24.09 -10.82 -12.81
C ASN A 7 23.98 -9.82 -11.63
N VAL A 8 22.82 -9.26 -11.36
CA VAL A 8 22.59 -8.45 -10.15
C VAL A 8 22.38 -9.35 -8.95
N LYS A 9 23.14 -9.13 -7.87
CA LYS A 9 23.07 -9.89 -6.63
C LYS A 9 22.31 -9.10 -5.56
N VAL A 10 21.27 -9.73 -5.02
CA VAL A 10 20.40 -9.13 -4.00
C VAL A 10 20.47 -9.95 -2.72
N LEU A 11 20.73 -9.32 -1.60
CA LEU A 11 20.60 -9.89 -0.28
C LEU A 11 19.36 -9.33 0.41
N ASN A 12 18.38 -10.16 0.71
CA ASN A 12 17.22 -9.78 1.49
C ASN A 12 17.40 -10.21 2.94
N LEU A 13 17.55 -9.23 3.84
CA LEU A 13 17.56 -9.42 5.30
C LEU A 13 16.13 -9.34 5.89
N GLY A 14 15.16 -8.91 5.07
CA GLY A 14 13.77 -8.70 5.48
C GLY A 14 12.98 -10.01 5.45
N THR A 15 12.50 -10.41 6.62
CA THR A 15 11.68 -11.63 6.78
C THR A 15 10.17 -11.35 6.66
N ARG A 16 9.78 -10.08 6.52
CA ARG A 16 8.38 -9.66 6.42
C ARG A 16 7.96 -9.43 4.96
N TRP A 17 6.67 -9.32 4.73
CA TRP A 17 6.08 -9.29 3.40
C TRP A 17 6.69 -8.24 2.46
N ALA A 18 6.82 -6.98 2.87
CA ALA A 18 7.32 -5.91 2.00
C ALA A 18 8.71 -6.22 1.41
N GLY A 19 9.67 -6.60 2.27
CA GLY A 19 11.01 -7.01 1.81
C GLY A 19 10.98 -8.23 0.91
N ARG A 20 10.13 -9.22 1.25
CA ARG A 20 9.96 -10.43 0.43
C ARG A 20 9.30 -10.16 -0.92
N VAL A 21 8.32 -9.23 -0.98
CA VAL A 21 7.71 -8.78 -2.25
C VAL A 21 8.74 -8.06 -3.11
N ALA A 22 9.49 -7.10 -2.56
CA ALA A 22 10.55 -6.41 -3.30
C ALA A 22 11.59 -7.38 -3.85
N ALA A 23 12.08 -8.30 -3.02
CA ALA A 23 13.05 -9.31 -3.40
C ALA A 23 12.52 -10.27 -4.48
N MET A 24 11.23 -10.65 -4.41
CA MET A 24 10.57 -11.49 -5.41
C MET A 24 10.49 -10.79 -6.77
N LEU A 25 10.09 -9.50 -6.79
CA LEU A 25 10.00 -8.73 -8.03
C LEU A 25 11.38 -8.57 -8.70
N LEU A 26 12.45 -8.38 -7.92
CA LEU A 26 13.81 -8.33 -8.45
C LEU A 26 14.25 -9.71 -9.00
N ALA A 27 13.89 -10.80 -8.32
CA ALA A 27 14.15 -12.16 -8.81
C ALA A 27 13.40 -12.44 -10.12
N ASP A 28 12.13 -12.01 -10.25
CA ASP A 28 11.35 -12.14 -11.49
C ASP A 28 11.99 -11.39 -12.67
N GLN A 29 12.79 -10.35 -12.39
CA GLN A 29 13.58 -9.62 -13.39
C GLN A 29 14.98 -10.21 -13.65
N GLY A 30 15.31 -11.35 -13.04
CA GLY A 30 16.54 -12.10 -13.28
C GLY A 30 17.66 -11.87 -12.28
N ALA A 31 17.44 -11.13 -11.20
CA ALA A 31 18.44 -10.97 -10.15
C ALA A 31 18.69 -12.29 -9.39
N GLU A 32 19.93 -12.51 -8.99
CA GLU A 32 20.29 -13.58 -8.04
C GLU A 32 19.95 -13.13 -6.62
N VAL A 33 18.87 -13.68 -6.06
CA VAL A 33 18.38 -13.26 -4.74
C VAL A 33 18.71 -14.32 -3.69
N ILE A 34 19.39 -13.89 -2.61
CA ILE A 34 19.54 -14.65 -1.37
C ILE A 34 18.64 -14.02 -0.31
N GLU A 35 17.76 -14.82 0.26
CA GLU A 35 16.90 -14.43 1.38
C GLU A 35 17.41 -15.05 2.68
N ILE A 36 17.76 -14.23 3.67
CA ILE A 36 18.15 -14.72 4.99
C ILE A 36 16.90 -15.04 5.77
N VAL A 37 16.81 -16.29 6.24
CA VAL A 37 15.73 -16.79 7.09
C VAL A 37 16.28 -17.24 8.44
N ARG A 38 15.41 -17.40 9.42
CA ARG A 38 15.83 -17.98 10.71
C ARG A 38 16.07 -19.48 10.56
N PRO A 39 16.97 -20.05 11.37
CA PRO A 39 17.09 -21.50 11.46
C PRO A 39 15.73 -22.15 11.78
N GLY A 40 15.33 -23.12 10.96
CA GLY A 40 14.03 -23.78 11.02
C GLY A 40 12.90 -23.13 10.21
N GLU A 41 13.16 -22.01 9.53
CA GLU A 41 12.22 -21.33 8.62
C GLU A 41 12.68 -21.45 7.14
N ASP A 42 13.36 -22.50 6.78
CA ASP A 42 14.03 -22.72 5.49
C ASP A 42 13.14 -23.33 4.40
N GLY A 43 11.84 -23.44 4.66
CA GLY A 43 10.83 -23.92 3.71
C GLY A 43 9.52 -23.14 3.76
N PRO A 44 8.73 -23.20 2.68
CA PRO A 44 7.44 -22.54 2.65
C PRO A 44 6.45 -23.22 3.60
N THR A 45 5.78 -22.44 4.45
CA THR A 45 4.74 -22.91 5.37
C THR A 45 3.32 -22.71 4.81
N SER A 46 3.20 -21.97 3.71
CA SER A 46 1.92 -21.67 3.05
C SER A 46 2.12 -21.46 1.55
N ALA A 47 1.01 -21.47 0.79
CA ALA A 47 1.03 -21.11 -0.64
C ALA A 47 1.57 -19.70 -0.87
N CYS A 48 1.25 -18.77 0.03
CA CYS A 48 1.78 -17.42 0.00
C CYS A 48 3.30 -17.37 0.21
N ASP A 49 3.83 -18.15 1.16
CA ASP A 49 5.27 -18.27 1.37
C ASP A 49 5.98 -18.84 0.15
N ALA A 50 5.39 -19.86 -0.49
CA ALA A 50 5.91 -20.43 -1.72
C ALA A 50 5.94 -19.40 -2.87
N MET A 51 4.86 -18.62 -3.02
CA MET A 51 4.78 -17.54 -4.00
C MET A 51 5.87 -16.48 -3.75
N LEU A 52 5.98 -16.01 -2.52
CA LEU A 52 6.98 -14.99 -2.15
C LEU A 52 8.42 -15.53 -2.22
N GLY A 53 8.60 -16.82 -2.05
CA GLY A 53 9.92 -17.47 -2.13
C GLY A 53 10.42 -17.77 -3.55
N ARG A 54 9.57 -17.60 -4.58
CA ARG A 54 9.94 -17.95 -5.95
C ARG A 54 11.18 -17.20 -6.44
N GLY A 55 12.01 -17.89 -7.21
CA GLY A 55 13.23 -17.33 -7.79
C GLY A 55 14.34 -16.98 -6.80
N LYS A 56 14.16 -17.30 -5.51
CA LYS A 56 15.12 -16.97 -4.45
C LYS A 56 15.78 -18.20 -3.84
N ARG A 57 17.00 -18.02 -3.34
CA ARG A 57 17.71 -19.02 -2.51
C ARG A 57 17.58 -18.60 -1.04
N MET A 58 17.03 -19.46 -0.21
CA MET A 58 16.94 -19.24 1.23
C MET A 58 18.20 -19.74 1.93
N VAL A 59 18.71 -18.93 2.86
CA VAL A 59 19.87 -19.28 3.69
C VAL A 59 19.53 -19.05 5.15
N ALA A 60 19.53 -20.13 5.93
CA ALA A 60 19.22 -20.07 7.35
C ALA A 60 20.43 -19.54 8.15
N LEU A 61 20.30 -18.33 8.74
CA LEU A 61 21.32 -17.72 9.57
C LEU A 61 20.72 -17.17 10.87
N ASN A 62 21.38 -17.48 11.99
CA ASN A 62 21.09 -16.79 13.24
C ASN A 62 21.89 -15.48 13.31
N LEU A 63 21.29 -14.38 12.88
CA LEU A 63 21.92 -13.05 12.86
C LEU A 63 22.30 -12.51 14.25
N LYS A 64 21.79 -13.11 15.33
CA LYS A 64 22.19 -12.76 16.70
C LYS A 64 23.50 -13.43 17.14
N SER A 65 23.94 -14.48 16.44
CA SER A 65 25.23 -15.12 16.70
C SER A 65 26.35 -14.44 15.89
N GLY A 66 27.57 -14.42 16.45
CA GLY A 66 28.75 -13.90 15.75
C GLY A 66 28.94 -14.54 14.38
N PRO A 67 29.01 -15.89 14.27
CA PRO A 67 29.20 -16.56 12.98
C PRO A 67 28.06 -16.29 11.97
N GLY A 68 26.81 -16.15 12.42
CA GLY A 68 25.69 -15.84 11.54
C GLY A 68 25.74 -14.43 11.00
N ARG A 69 26.10 -13.47 11.85
CA ARG A 69 26.30 -12.07 11.46
C ARG A 69 27.48 -11.94 10.48
N ASP A 70 28.62 -12.58 10.78
CA ASP A 70 29.82 -12.50 9.94
C ASP A 70 29.55 -13.06 8.54
N ARG A 71 28.76 -14.11 8.42
CA ARG A 71 28.30 -14.65 7.13
C ARG A 71 27.36 -13.66 6.41
N ALA A 72 26.45 -13.00 7.12
CA ALA A 72 25.58 -11.98 6.52
C ALA A 72 26.37 -10.80 6.00
N LEU A 73 27.38 -10.32 6.75
CA LEU A 73 28.31 -9.27 6.30
C LEU A 73 29.10 -9.69 5.06
N ALA A 74 29.60 -10.93 5.03
CA ALA A 74 30.30 -11.45 3.85
C ALA A 74 29.40 -11.53 2.61
N LEU A 75 28.13 -11.92 2.78
CA LEU A 75 27.15 -11.91 1.68
C LEU A 75 26.83 -10.49 1.23
N ALA A 76 26.66 -9.53 2.14
CA ALA A 76 26.40 -8.14 1.83
C ALA A 76 27.58 -7.47 1.09
N ALA A 77 28.80 -7.84 1.41
CA ALA A 77 30.01 -7.33 0.72
C ALA A 77 30.06 -7.75 -0.76
N MET A 78 29.41 -8.85 -1.12
CA MET A 78 29.33 -9.35 -2.50
C MET A 78 28.01 -8.95 -3.21
N ALA A 79 27.09 -8.30 -2.51
CA ALA A 79 25.79 -7.92 -3.04
C ALA A 79 25.86 -6.58 -3.77
N ASP A 80 24.98 -6.39 -4.72
CA ASP A 80 24.69 -5.13 -5.39
C ASP A 80 23.61 -4.35 -4.67
N ILE A 81 22.66 -5.08 -4.09
CA ILE A 81 21.51 -4.56 -3.34
C ILE A 81 21.37 -5.30 -2.02
N VAL A 82 21.12 -4.57 -0.93
CA VAL A 82 20.62 -5.13 0.33
C VAL A 82 19.25 -4.53 0.63
N LEU A 83 18.27 -5.40 0.85
CA LEU A 83 16.91 -5.03 1.30
C LEU A 83 16.76 -5.39 2.77
N GLU A 84 16.09 -4.53 3.54
CA GLU A 84 15.69 -4.84 4.90
C GLU A 84 14.34 -4.19 5.24
N ASN A 85 13.55 -4.85 6.10
CA ASN A 85 12.30 -4.34 6.66
C ASN A 85 12.15 -4.79 8.12
N MET A 86 13.22 -4.71 8.87
CA MET A 86 13.26 -5.09 10.27
C MET A 86 12.60 -4.01 11.14
N ARG A 87 12.33 -4.35 12.40
CA ARG A 87 11.87 -3.36 13.39
C ARG A 87 12.91 -2.25 13.59
N PRO A 88 12.48 -1.03 13.93
CA PRO A 88 13.39 0.08 14.17
C PRO A 88 14.56 -0.30 15.08
N GLY A 89 15.76 0.13 14.73
CA GLY A 89 16.99 -0.14 15.44
C GLY A 89 17.49 -1.60 15.41
N ALA A 90 16.76 -2.55 14.80
CA ALA A 90 17.17 -3.96 14.78
C ALA A 90 18.44 -4.18 13.95
N VAL A 91 18.52 -3.61 12.76
CA VAL A 91 19.70 -3.73 11.89
C VAL A 91 20.94 -3.11 12.52
N ALA A 92 20.81 -1.98 13.22
CA ALA A 92 21.91 -1.34 13.94
C ALA A 92 22.42 -2.22 15.10
N ARG A 93 21.51 -2.80 15.89
CA ARG A 93 21.90 -3.73 16.97
C ARG A 93 22.59 -4.99 16.46
N LEU A 94 22.32 -5.38 15.23
CA LEU A 94 22.98 -6.52 14.57
C LEU A 94 24.27 -6.13 13.86
N GLY A 95 24.62 -4.83 13.77
CA GLY A 95 25.77 -4.35 12.99
C GLY A 95 25.58 -4.57 11.48
N LEU A 96 24.34 -4.53 11.02
CA LEU A 96 23.95 -4.69 9.62
C LEU A 96 23.24 -3.43 9.10
N ASP A 97 23.45 -2.30 9.74
CA ASP A 97 22.89 -1.01 9.32
C ASP A 97 23.51 -0.54 8.00
N PRO A 98 22.83 0.31 7.23
CA PRO A 98 23.27 0.76 5.92
C PRO A 98 24.67 1.40 5.90
N ALA A 99 25.05 2.11 6.96
CA ALA A 99 26.36 2.74 7.06
C ALA A 99 27.46 1.70 7.19
N THR A 100 27.29 0.72 8.09
CA THR A 100 28.20 -0.42 8.27
C THR A 100 28.35 -1.24 6.99
N LEU A 101 27.25 -1.57 6.32
CA LEU A 101 27.28 -2.38 5.09
C LEU A 101 27.99 -1.65 3.96
N ARG A 102 27.74 -0.36 3.79
CA ARG A 102 28.33 0.46 2.74
C ARG A 102 29.80 0.82 3.01
N ALA A 103 30.22 0.84 4.27
CA ALA A 103 31.65 0.95 4.59
C ALA A 103 32.45 -0.26 4.07
N GLY A 104 31.86 -1.45 4.05
CA GLY A 104 32.44 -2.66 3.46
C GLY A 104 32.31 -2.73 1.93
N ASN A 105 31.33 -2.05 1.35
CA ASN A 105 31.07 -2.01 -0.09
C ASN A 105 30.50 -0.64 -0.50
N PRO A 106 31.34 0.33 -0.91
CA PRO A 106 30.90 1.67 -1.29
C PRO A 106 29.95 1.72 -2.51
N GLN A 107 29.91 0.66 -3.30
CA GLN A 107 29.00 0.54 -4.46
C GLN A 107 27.66 -0.08 -4.10
N LEU A 108 27.47 -0.49 -2.85
CA LEU A 108 26.25 -1.16 -2.40
C LEU A 108 25.06 -0.19 -2.38
N THR A 109 23.96 -0.59 -2.99
CA THR A 109 22.66 0.03 -2.80
C THR A 109 21.96 -0.63 -1.63
N THR A 110 21.51 0.13 -0.65
CA THR A 110 20.73 -0.38 0.48
C THR A 110 19.34 0.26 0.48
N VAL A 111 18.30 -0.55 0.70
CA VAL A 111 16.90 -0.10 0.77
C VAL A 111 16.29 -0.59 2.07
N SER A 112 15.90 0.36 2.92
CA SER A 112 15.15 0.09 4.15
C SER A 112 13.67 0.36 3.94
N LEU A 113 12.83 -0.54 4.42
CA LEU A 113 11.37 -0.48 4.33
C LEU A 113 10.75 -0.42 5.75
N PRO A 114 10.94 0.71 6.47
CA PRO A 114 10.35 0.88 7.80
C PRO A 114 8.85 1.12 7.71
N GLY A 115 8.13 0.96 8.81
CA GLY A 115 6.70 1.25 8.88
C GLY A 115 6.39 2.73 8.65
N PHE A 116 7.15 3.61 9.28
CA PHE A 116 7.00 5.07 9.22
C PHE A 116 8.32 5.75 8.86
N ALA A 117 8.24 6.95 8.30
CA ALA A 117 9.40 7.73 7.89
C ALA A 117 10.30 8.11 9.10
N PRO A 118 11.62 8.26 8.89
CA PRO A 118 12.47 8.91 9.86
C PRO A 118 11.95 10.31 10.20
N GLY A 119 11.82 10.62 11.49
CA GLY A 119 11.26 11.90 11.96
C GLY A 119 9.74 11.89 12.20
N ASP A 120 9.00 10.88 11.75
CA ASP A 120 7.62 10.66 12.19
C ASP A 120 7.62 10.31 13.70
N PRO A 121 6.68 10.84 14.52
CA PRO A 121 6.57 10.48 15.94
C PRO A 121 6.42 8.96 16.20
N ARG A 122 5.97 8.21 15.18
CA ARG A 122 5.79 6.76 15.22
C ARG A 122 6.98 5.98 14.65
N SER A 123 8.06 6.66 14.22
CA SER A 123 9.22 6.02 13.57
C SER A 123 9.84 4.89 14.38
N GLU A 124 9.81 5.00 15.71
CA GLU A 124 10.32 3.97 16.64
C GLU A 124 9.28 2.90 16.99
N SER A 125 8.05 3.03 16.53
CA SER A 125 6.99 2.09 16.84
C SER A 125 7.13 0.80 16.01
N ALA A 126 6.80 -0.34 16.64
CA ALA A 126 6.68 -1.60 15.92
C ALA A 126 5.47 -1.50 14.98
N ALA A 127 5.74 -1.34 13.69
CA ALA A 127 4.71 -1.25 12.67
C ALA A 127 4.48 -2.62 12.01
N TRP A 128 3.22 -2.90 11.73
CA TRP A 128 2.74 -4.06 10.98
C TRP A 128 1.55 -3.61 10.12
N GLU A 129 1.14 -4.42 9.15
CA GLU A 129 0.14 -4.07 8.14
C GLU A 129 -1.05 -3.30 8.71
N GLY A 130 -1.78 -3.91 9.66
CA GLY A 130 -2.99 -3.30 10.21
C GLY A 130 -2.76 -1.97 10.93
N SER A 131 -1.59 -1.76 11.56
CA SER A 131 -1.29 -0.48 12.23
C SER A 131 -0.94 0.61 11.22
N ILE A 132 -0.32 0.26 10.11
CA ILE A 132 0.01 1.20 9.04
C ILE A 132 -1.28 1.60 8.30
N ASP A 133 -2.09 0.64 7.90
CA ASP A 133 -3.34 0.88 7.18
C ASP A 133 -4.33 1.70 8.02
N ALA A 134 -4.41 1.42 9.33
CA ALA A 134 -5.20 2.25 10.26
C ALA A 134 -4.66 3.69 10.38
N ALA A 135 -3.33 3.83 10.44
CA ALA A 135 -2.68 5.14 10.57
C ALA A 135 -2.78 5.99 9.31
N THR A 136 -2.92 5.38 8.15
CA THR A 136 -3.04 6.05 6.84
C THR A 136 -4.48 6.26 6.38
N GLY A 137 -5.47 5.72 7.11
CA GLY A 137 -6.88 5.91 6.80
C GLY A 137 -7.47 4.89 5.82
N VAL A 138 -6.72 3.89 5.35
CA VAL A 138 -7.21 2.86 4.41
C VAL A 138 -8.53 2.23 4.86
N TYR A 139 -8.68 1.96 6.14
CA TYR A 139 -9.89 1.32 6.66
C TYR A 139 -11.12 2.23 6.70
N THR A 140 -10.92 3.55 6.75
CA THR A 140 -12.01 4.52 6.72
C THR A 140 -12.41 4.86 5.28
N ASP A 141 -11.44 4.90 4.36
CA ASP A 141 -11.69 5.26 2.97
C ASP A 141 -12.44 4.19 2.18
N LEU A 142 -12.33 2.92 2.60
CA LEU A 142 -13.13 1.84 2.02
C LEU A 142 -14.64 1.96 2.36
N SER A 143 -14.98 2.66 3.44
CA SER A 143 -16.37 2.92 3.86
C SER A 143 -16.45 4.25 4.63
N PRO A 144 -16.31 5.40 3.96
CA PRO A 144 -16.20 6.71 4.61
C PRO A 144 -17.44 7.08 5.44
N LEU A 145 -18.60 6.53 5.10
CA LEU A 145 -19.85 6.75 5.84
C LEU A 145 -20.07 5.73 6.97
N GLY A 146 -19.35 4.61 6.95
CA GLY A 146 -19.50 3.55 7.95
C GLY A 146 -19.27 4.04 9.39
N PRO A 147 -18.17 4.75 9.69
CA PRO A 147 -17.92 5.28 11.03
C PRO A 147 -18.97 6.27 11.51
N LEU A 148 -19.61 7.02 10.57
CA LEU A 148 -20.71 7.94 10.90
C LEU A 148 -21.95 7.22 11.43
N LEU A 149 -22.15 5.99 10.99
CA LEU A 149 -23.26 5.13 11.36
C LEU A 149 -22.89 4.12 12.45
N GLY A 150 -21.74 4.32 13.12
CA GLY A 150 -21.27 3.43 14.18
C GLY A 150 -20.75 2.08 13.69
N GLN A 151 -20.57 1.90 12.38
CA GLN A 151 -19.96 0.69 11.85
C GLN A 151 -18.47 0.63 12.16
N ALA A 152 -17.97 -0.55 12.46
CA ALA A 152 -16.54 -0.77 12.59
C ALA A 152 -15.82 -0.47 11.26
N PRO A 153 -14.59 0.05 11.30
CA PRO A 153 -13.77 0.21 10.10
C PRO A 153 -13.66 -1.10 9.32
N VAL A 154 -13.74 -1.03 7.99
CA VAL A 154 -13.64 -2.23 7.16
C VAL A 154 -12.19 -2.67 7.08
N TYR A 155 -11.90 -3.83 7.65
CA TYR A 155 -10.58 -4.44 7.53
C TYR A 155 -10.41 -5.02 6.13
N SER A 156 -9.38 -4.59 5.42
CA SER A 156 -8.98 -5.21 4.15
C SER A 156 -8.03 -6.38 4.41
N ALA A 157 -8.34 -7.55 3.85
CA ALA A 157 -7.42 -8.68 3.85
C ALA A 157 -6.26 -8.50 2.85
N ILE A 158 -6.31 -7.46 2.01
CA ILE A 158 -5.25 -7.14 1.06
C ILE A 158 -4.15 -6.38 1.82
N PRO A 159 -2.91 -6.88 1.82
CA PRO A 159 -1.80 -6.24 2.54
C PRO A 159 -1.28 -5.03 1.75
N MET A 160 -2.01 -3.91 1.80
CA MET A 160 -1.74 -2.71 1.01
C MET A 160 -0.35 -2.12 1.29
N ALA A 161 0.00 -1.95 2.57
CA ALA A 161 1.28 -1.39 2.97
C ALA A 161 2.45 -2.25 2.49
N SER A 162 2.37 -3.56 2.69
CA SER A 162 3.42 -4.49 2.26
C SER A 162 3.51 -4.63 0.74
N ALA A 163 2.37 -4.64 0.03
CA ALA A 163 2.34 -4.77 -1.42
C ALA A 163 2.93 -3.53 -2.09
N TYR A 164 2.41 -2.34 -1.79
CA TYR A 164 2.91 -1.09 -2.35
C TYR A 164 4.34 -0.78 -1.90
N GLY A 165 4.65 -0.98 -0.61
CA GLY A 165 6.01 -0.82 -0.11
C GLY A 165 7.00 -1.76 -0.78
N GLY A 166 6.61 -3.00 -1.05
CA GLY A 166 7.43 -3.96 -1.79
C GLY A 166 7.68 -3.56 -3.24
N VAL A 167 6.63 -3.11 -3.95
CA VAL A 167 6.76 -2.59 -5.32
C VAL A 167 7.69 -1.38 -5.36
N LEU A 168 7.42 -0.37 -4.53
CA LEU A 168 8.27 0.84 -4.48
C LEU A 168 9.69 0.51 -4.02
N GLY A 169 9.86 -0.46 -3.14
CA GLY A 169 11.18 -0.97 -2.73
C GLY A 169 11.97 -1.56 -3.90
N ALA A 170 11.33 -2.36 -4.75
CA ALA A 170 11.96 -2.91 -5.95
C ALA A 170 12.30 -1.82 -6.99
N VAL A 171 11.40 -0.87 -7.22
CA VAL A 171 11.64 0.30 -8.08
C VAL A 171 12.83 1.11 -7.56
N THR A 172 12.82 1.43 -6.26
CA THR A 172 13.90 2.19 -5.61
C THR A 172 15.24 1.46 -5.69
N ALA A 173 15.26 0.15 -5.49
CA ALA A 173 16.47 -0.66 -5.66
C ALA A 173 17.01 -0.57 -7.09
N SER A 174 16.14 -0.62 -8.11
CA SER A 174 16.52 -0.49 -9.51
C SER A 174 17.04 0.91 -9.83
N LEU A 175 16.43 1.97 -9.29
CA LEU A 175 16.92 3.33 -9.39
C LEU A 175 18.29 3.50 -8.70
N GLY A 176 18.53 2.83 -7.58
CA GLY A 176 19.82 2.79 -6.90
C GLY A 176 20.91 2.14 -7.75
N LEU A 177 20.61 1.08 -8.50
CA LEU A 177 21.55 0.51 -9.48
C LEU A 177 21.83 1.49 -10.61
N HIS A 178 20.82 2.17 -11.13
CA HIS A 178 21.02 3.21 -12.14
C HIS A 178 21.90 4.36 -11.62
N HIS A 179 21.63 4.84 -10.40
CA HIS A 179 22.49 5.83 -9.74
C HIS A 179 23.95 5.38 -9.68
N ARG A 180 24.19 4.13 -9.26
CA ARG A 180 25.53 3.54 -9.23
C ARG A 180 26.20 3.52 -10.62
N LEU A 181 25.47 3.19 -11.66
CA LEU A 181 25.99 3.20 -13.03
C LEU A 181 26.44 4.60 -13.48
N VAL A 182 25.74 5.65 -13.04
CA VAL A 182 26.04 7.04 -13.40
C VAL A 182 27.15 7.62 -12.53
N THR A 183 27.18 7.31 -11.23
CA THR A 183 28.07 7.97 -10.25
C THR A 183 29.27 7.13 -9.82
N GLY A 184 29.22 5.82 -10.06
CA GLY A 184 30.20 4.85 -9.55
C GLY A 184 30.01 4.48 -8.07
N THR A 185 29.03 5.05 -7.38
CA THR A 185 28.81 4.88 -5.94
C THR A 185 27.41 4.36 -5.64
N GLY A 186 27.29 3.51 -4.62
CA GLY A 186 26.01 3.08 -4.09
C GLY A 186 25.36 4.14 -3.21
N GLN A 187 24.11 3.94 -2.83
CA GLN A 187 23.33 4.86 -2.01
C GLN A 187 22.41 4.11 -1.06
N HIS A 188 22.04 4.76 0.06
CA HIS A 188 20.99 4.30 0.95
C HIS A 188 19.68 5.00 0.62
N PHE A 189 18.61 4.20 0.56
CA PHE A 189 17.24 4.67 0.37
C PHE A 189 16.34 4.17 1.50
N THR A 190 15.35 4.98 1.84
CA THR A 190 14.27 4.61 2.77
C THR A 190 12.95 4.73 2.04
N VAL A 191 12.14 3.67 2.10
CA VAL A 191 10.78 3.61 1.54
C VAL A 191 9.84 3.25 2.69
N PRO A 192 9.27 4.25 3.39
CA PRO A 192 8.34 4.00 4.47
C PRO A 192 7.05 3.35 3.95
N LEU A 193 6.56 2.33 4.64
CA LEU A 193 5.35 1.62 4.22
C LEU A 193 4.11 2.51 4.29
N ALA A 194 4.04 3.41 5.27
CA ALA A 194 2.95 4.39 5.36
C ALA A 194 2.92 5.33 4.14
N ASP A 195 4.08 5.84 3.71
CA ASP A 195 4.17 6.72 2.54
C ASP A 195 3.82 5.96 1.25
N ALA A 196 4.18 4.69 1.17
CA ALA A 196 3.81 3.82 0.06
C ALA A 196 2.28 3.66 -0.06
N VAL A 197 1.59 3.42 1.06
CA VAL A 197 0.12 3.38 1.10
C VAL A 197 -0.49 4.72 0.74
N MET A 198 0.01 5.81 1.30
CA MET A 198 -0.47 7.16 0.97
C MET A 198 -0.29 7.49 -0.51
N SER A 199 0.80 7.02 -1.13
CA SER A 199 0.98 7.17 -2.59
C SER A 199 -0.10 6.43 -3.40
N ALA A 200 -0.54 5.25 -2.93
CA ALA A 200 -1.65 4.52 -3.55
C ALA A 200 -3.00 5.23 -3.37
N MET A 201 -3.14 5.99 -2.29
CA MET A 201 -4.34 6.77 -1.96
C MET A 201 -4.26 8.23 -2.48
N ALA A 202 -3.28 8.56 -3.29
CA ALA A 202 -3.02 9.94 -3.72
C ALA A 202 -4.25 10.64 -4.31
N LEU A 203 -5.10 9.90 -5.07
CA LEU A 203 -6.34 10.44 -5.64
C LEU A 203 -7.38 10.83 -4.58
N LEU A 204 -7.33 10.22 -3.39
CA LEU A 204 -8.27 10.48 -2.29
C LEU A 204 -7.78 11.58 -1.35
N ILE A 205 -6.45 11.78 -1.26
CA ILE A 205 -5.83 12.68 -0.29
C ILE A 205 -5.19 13.92 -0.93
N ALA A 206 -4.89 13.90 -2.24
CA ALA A 206 -4.26 15.02 -2.91
C ALA A 206 -5.29 16.13 -3.18
N HIS A 207 -4.98 17.33 -2.70
CA HIS A 207 -5.75 18.53 -3.01
C HIS A 207 -4.94 19.41 -3.98
N VAL A 208 -5.56 19.82 -5.09
CA VAL A 208 -4.94 20.69 -6.08
C VAL A 208 -5.71 22.00 -6.11
N GLU A 209 -5.08 23.09 -5.68
CA GLU A 209 -5.69 24.41 -5.66
C GLU A 209 -6.18 24.83 -7.06
N GLY A 210 -7.41 25.32 -7.13
CA GLY A 210 -8.04 25.78 -8.38
C GLY A 210 -8.54 24.67 -9.31
N GLN A 211 -8.43 23.40 -8.92
CA GLN A 211 -9.04 22.28 -9.64
C GLN A 211 -10.32 21.81 -8.92
N PRO A 212 -11.40 21.46 -9.67
CA PRO A 212 -12.56 20.84 -9.06
C PRO A 212 -12.15 19.49 -8.43
N ASN A 213 -12.40 19.38 -7.15
CA ASN A 213 -12.03 18.20 -6.39
C ASN A 213 -13.13 17.14 -6.58
N ARG A 214 -12.96 16.26 -7.56
CA ARG A 214 -13.94 15.22 -7.90
C ARG A 214 -14.12 14.17 -6.80
N TYR A 215 -13.13 14.06 -5.92
CA TYR A 215 -13.06 13.06 -4.85
C TYR A 215 -13.16 13.66 -3.46
N ASP A 216 -13.24 15.01 -3.37
CA ASP A 216 -13.46 15.66 -2.08
C ASP A 216 -14.90 15.43 -1.64
N PHE A 217 -15.04 14.68 -0.59
CA PHE A 217 -16.22 14.84 0.24
C PHE A 217 -16.24 16.28 0.75
N PRO A 218 -17.37 17.00 0.66
CA PRO A 218 -17.44 18.35 1.19
C PRO A 218 -16.92 18.32 2.64
N PRO A 219 -16.09 19.30 3.03
CA PRO A 219 -15.50 19.33 4.36
C PRO A 219 -16.63 19.26 5.38
N ILE A 220 -16.67 18.19 6.14
CA ILE A 220 -17.66 18.04 7.21
C ILE A 220 -17.26 19.04 8.28
N GLU A 221 -18.05 20.10 8.44
CA GLU A 221 -17.81 21.11 9.45
C GLU A 221 -17.63 20.47 10.83
N ARG A 222 -16.74 21.04 11.64
CA ARG A 222 -16.44 20.55 12.98
C ARG A 222 -17.71 20.40 13.83
N SER A 223 -18.64 21.34 13.70
CA SER A 223 -19.97 21.32 14.34
C SER A 223 -20.77 20.06 13.96
N MET A 224 -20.71 19.65 12.69
CA MET A 224 -21.37 18.45 12.22
C MET A 224 -20.74 17.18 12.79
N ARG A 225 -19.41 17.15 12.92
CA ARG A 225 -18.71 16.02 13.57
C ARG A 225 -19.03 15.90 15.05
N GLU A 226 -19.08 17.05 15.77
CA GLU A 226 -19.29 17.07 17.21
C GLU A 226 -20.77 16.84 17.62
N VAL A 227 -21.73 17.19 16.76
CA VAL A 227 -23.16 17.10 17.07
C VAL A 227 -23.87 16.00 16.26
N ALA A 228 -23.69 16.01 14.93
CA ALA A 228 -24.42 15.07 14.08
C ALA A 228 -23.93 13.64 14.20
N PHE A 229 -22.61 13.41 14.39
CA PHE A 229 -22.07 12.06 14.50
C PHE A 229 -22.53 11.30 15.74
N PRO A 230 -22.52 11.88 16.96
CA PRO A 230 -23.07 11.20 18.13
C PRO A 230 -24.55 10.88 17.99
N ILE A 231 -25.34 11.76 17.34
CA ILE A 231 -26.76 11.52 17.09
C ILE A 231 -26.96 10.39 16.09
N LEU A 232 -26.23 10.40 14.96
CA LEU A 232 -26.29 9.33 13.97
C LEU A 232 -25.83 8.00 14.56
N GLN A 233 -24.79 7.99 15.37
CA GLN A 233 -24.32 6.81 16.08
C GLN A 233 -25.33 6.30 17.11
N ALA A 234 -26.01 7.20 17.83
CA ALA A 234 -27.08 6.82 18.76
C ALA A 234 -28.28 6.22 18.01
N VAL A 235 -28.64 6.78 16.85
CA VAL A 235 -29.72 6.25 16.01
C VAL A 235 -29.34 4.89 15.41
N SER A 236 -28.09 4.75 14.91
CA SER A 236 -27.64 3.49 14.31
C SER A 236 -27.59 2.34 15.31
N ASN A 237 -27.36 2.61 16.59
CA ASN A 237 -27.40 1.59 17.65
C ASN A 237 -28.80 0.98 17.87
N HIS A 238 -29.85 1.60 17.31
CA HIS A 238 -31.22 1.11 17.36
C HIS A 238 -31.67 0.45 16.06
N LEU A 239 -30.82 0.45 15.02
CA LEU A 239 -31.08 -0.19 13.74
C LEU A 239 -30.44 -1.59 13.73
N ASP A 240 -31.10 -2.55 13.09
CA ASP A 240 -30.48 -3.83 12.78
C ASP A 240 -29.48 -3.69 11.61
N GLU A 241 -28.63 -4.72 11.41
CA GLU A 241 -27.59 -4.72 10.36
C GLU A 241 -28.16 -4.49 8.96
N ASP A 242 -29.34 -5.04 8.66
CA ASP A 242 -30.00 -4.89 7.37
C ASP A 242 -30.54 -3.47 7.17
N GLN A 243 -31.03 -2.83 8.22
CA GLN A 243 -31.50 -1.43 8.18
C GLN A 243 -30.31 -0.47 7.96
N VAL A 244 -29.20 -0.71 8.64
CA VAL A 244 -27.97 0.06 8.46
C VAL A 244 -27.42 -0.13 7.03
N ALA A 245 -27.40 -1.36 6.52
CA ALA A 245 -26.98 -1.65 5.14
C ALA A 245 -27.85 -0.91 4.11
N ARG A 246 -29.18 -0.96 4.26
CA ARG A 246 -30.11 -0.23 3.38
C ARG A 246 -29.93 1.28 3.44
N LEU A 247 -29.67 1.83 4.63
CA LEU A 247 -29.41 3.26 4.77
C LEU A 247 -28.09 3.67 4.08
N LEU A 248 -27.05 2.86 4.23
CA LEU A 248 -25.77 3.08 3.54
C LEU A 248 -25.91 3.00 2.02
N ASP A 249 -26.64 2.01 1.51
CA ASP A 249 -26.87 1.88 0.07
C ASP A 249 -27.70 3.05 -0.47
N TYR A 250 -28.70 3.50 0.29
CA TYR A 250 -29.46 4.70 -0.06
C TYR A 250 -28.57 5.96 -0.12
N VAL A 251 -27.74 6.18 0.90
CA VAL A 251 -26.82 7.34 0.93
C VAL A 251 -25.78 7.24 -0.19
N ARG A 252 -25.21 6.06 -0.45
CA ARG A 252 -24.28 5.83 -1.55
C ARG A 252 -24.90 6.13 -2.91
N SER A 253 -26.13 5.67 -3.14
CA SER A 253 -26.86 5.91 -4.40
C SER A 253 -27.13 7.40 -4.64
N PHE A 254 -27.25 8.18 -3.58
CA PHE A 254 -27.45 9.63 -3.65
C PHE A 254 -26.13 10.39 -3.87
N ALA A 255 -25.05 9.91 -3.23
CA ALA A 255 -23.75 10.59 -3.27
C ALA A 255 -23.03 10.39 -4.62
N SER A 256 -23.24 9.27 -5.28
CA SER A 256 -22.53 8.95 -6.53
C SER A 256 -23.31 7.94 -7.39
N PRO A 257 -24.41 8.36 -8.03
CA PRO A 257 -25.26 7.44 -8.81
C PRO A 257 -24.56 6.81 -10.03
N GLY A 258 -23.45 7.40 -10.47
CA GLY A 258 -22.59 6.86 -11.53
C GLY A 258 -21.53 5.86 -11.06
N LEU A 259 -21.44 5.61 -9.73
CA LEU A 259 -20.45 4.70 -9.15
C LEU A 259 -21.12 3.83 -8.09
N GLY A 260 -21.43 2.60 -8.42
CA GLY A 260 -22.03 1.70 -7.45
C GLY A 260 -22.51 0.37 -8.01
N SER A 261 -22.90 -0.54 -7.10
CA SER A 261 -23.51 -1.81 -7.45
C SER A 261 -25.03 -1.70 -7.38
N TYR A 262 -25.68 -2.12 -8.44
CA TYR A 262 -27.14 -2.06 -8.58
C TYR A 262 -27.71 -3.46 -8.86
N PRO A 263 -28.82 -3.85 -8.21
CA PRO A 263 -29.47 -5.10 -8.54
C PRO A 263 -30.16 -5.01 -9.90
N ALA A 264 -29.85 -5.95 -10.78
CA ALA A 264 -30.54 -6.11 -12.05
C ALA A 264 -31.87 -6.88 -11.87
N ALA A 265 -32.75 -6.85 -12.88
CA ALA A 265 -34.04 -7.51 -12.82
C ALA A 265 -33.96 -9.04 -12.63
N ASP A 266 -32.84 -9.66 -12.97
CA ASP A 266 -32.57 -11.09 -12.79
C ASP A 266 -31.93 -11.41 -11.43
N GLY A 267 -31.82 -10.42 -10.53
CA GLY A 267 -31.22 -10.56 -9.21
C GLY A 267 -29.69 -10.55 -9.16
N LYS A 268 -29.03 -10.40 -10.31
CA LYS A 268 -27.56 -10.22 -10.35
C LYS A 268 -27.17 -8.79 -10.06
N LEU A 269 -25.93 -8.58 -9.61
CA LEU A 269 -25.38 -7.25 -9.41
C LEU A 269 -24.71 -6.75 -10.68
N VAL A 270 -25.01 -5.51 -11.05
CA VAL A 270 -24.30 -4.74 -12.08
C VAL A 270 -23.54 -3.62 -11.39
N PHE A 271 -22.24 -3.55 -11.62
CA PHE A 271 -21.43 -2.44 -11.15
C PHE A 271 -21.36 -1.37 -12.24
N ILE A 272 -21.76 -0.16 -11.91
CA ILE A 272 -21.67 1.01 -12.79
C ILE A 272 -20.45 1.84 -12.35
N CYS A 273 -19.62 2.22 -13.31
CA CYS A 273 -18.50 3.12 -13.12
C CYS A 273 -18.51 4.16 -14.25
N ALA A 274 -19.23 5.27 -14.03
CA ALA A 274 -19.49 6.29 -15.05
C ALA A 274 -19.50 7.70 -14.47
N ASN A 275 -18.65 7.98 -13.48
CA ASN A 275 -18.58 9.28 -12.81
C ASN A 275 -17.28 10.05 -13.05
N ASP A 276 -16.28 9.44 -13.71
CA ASP A 276 -14.96 10.08 -13.84
C ASP A 276 -14.88 11.11 -14.96
N HIS A 277 -15.76 10.99 -15.96
CA HIS A 277 -15.76 11.87 -17.12
C HIS A 277 -17.16 12.24 -17.56
N ILE A 278 -17.35 13.49 -17.97
CA ILE A 278 -18.63 14.04 -18.47
C ILE A 278 -19.24 13.15 -19.55
N TYR A 279 -18.42 12.59 -20.48
CA TYR A 279 -18.90 11.74 -21.55
C TYR A 279 -19.41 10.39 -21.04
N GLN A 280 -18.84 9.85 -19.94
CA GLN A 280 -19.29 8.58 -19.34
C GLN A 280 -20.65 8.77 -18.67
N THR A 281 -20.80 9.81 -17.88
CA THR A 281 -22.08 10.17 -17.24
C THR A 281 -23.16 10.42 -18.30
N ARG A 282 -22.83 11.18 -19.34
CA ARG A 282 -23.75 11.43 -20.45
C ARG A 282 -24.17 10.15 -21.15
N ALA A 283 -23.22 9.28 -21.50
CA ALA A 283 -23.50 8.01 -22.17
C ALA A 283 -24.37 7.09 -21.29
N LEU A 284 -24.11 7.03 -20.00
CA LEU A 284 -24.92 6.29 -19.03
C LEU A 284 -26.37 6.82 -19.03
N LEU A 285 -26.56 8.13 -18.83
CA LEU A 285 -27.89 8.75 -18.74
C LEU A 285 -28.67 8.62 -20.07
N GLN A 286 -27.98 8.70 -21.21
CA GLN A 286 -28.58 8.47 -22.52
C GLN A 286 -29.00 7.00 -22.69
N THR A 287 -28.16 6.04 -22.27
CA THR A 287 -28.48 4.61 -22.30
C THR A 287 -29.68 4.27 -21.42
N LEU A 288 -29.81 4.94 -20.28
CA LEU A 288 -30.96 4.82 -19.39
C LEU A 288 -32.22 5.56 -19.90
N GLY A 289 -32.10 6.38 -20.96
CA GLY A 289 -33.22 7.16 -21.52
C GLY A 289 -33.71 8.30 -20.63
N ILE A 290 -32.87 8.79 -19.71
CA ILE A 290 -33.26 9.84 -18.73
C ILE A 290 -32.50 11.14 -18.94
N PHE A 291 -31.55 11.20 -19.86
CA PHE A 291 -30.69 12.38 -20.06
C PHE A 291 -31.50 13.63 -20.37
N ASP A 292 -32.36 13.60 -21.40
CA ASP A 292 -33.13 14.77 -21.84
C ASP A 292 -34.11 15.25 -20.77
N ARG A 293 -34.66 14.34 -19.97
CA ARG A 293 -35.52 14.70 -18.83
C ARG A 293 -34.74 15.45 -17.77
N LEU A 294 -33.55 15.00 -17.39
CA LEU A 294 -32.72 15.65 -16.39
C LEU A 294 -32.24 17.03 -16.84
N ILE A 295 -31.93 17.21 -18.13
CA ILE A 295 -31.62 18.51 -18.70
C ILE A 295 -32.82 19.46 -18.59
N ALA A 296 -34.05 18.99 -18.90
CA ALA A 296 -35.26 19.77 -18.77
C ALA A 296 -35.58 20.13 -17.31
N GLU A 297 -35.17 19.31 -16.34
CA GLU A 297 -35.30 19.53 -14.91
C GLU A 297 -34.17 20.42 -14.32
N GLY A 298 -33.23 20.90 -15.14
CA GLY A 298 -32.19 21.87 -14.76
C GLY A 298 -30.79 21.29 -14.55
N MET A 299 -30.54 20.02 -14.92
CA MET A 299 -29.18 19.49 -14.92
C MET A 299 -28.34 20.20 -15.97
N GLU A 300 -27.18 20.70 -15.60
CA GLU A 300 -26.23 21.27 -16.55
C GLU A 300 -25.55 20.19 -17.36
N ALA A 301 -25.59 20.28 -18.69
CA ALA A 301 -24.97 19.29 -19.59
C ALA A 301 -23.42 19.20 -19.45
N THR A 302 -22.82 20.19 -18.79
CA THR A 302 -21.38 20.33 -18.55
C THR A 302 -20.99 20.08 -17.09
N SER A 303 -21.97 19.81 -16.20
CA SER A 303 -21.65 19.43 -14.82
C SER A 303 -20.85 18.13 -14.80
N PRO A 304 -19.77 18.10 -14.02
CA PRO A 304 -18.96 16.88 -13.85
C PRO A 304 -19.76 15.75 -13.22
#